data_b3806a4d406c87e552f762304a5ecd50
#
_entry.id   b3806a4d406c87e552f762304a5ecd50
#
_cell.length_a   1.000
_cell.length_b   1.000
_cell.length_c   1.000
_cell.angle_alpha   90.00
_cell.angle_beta   90.00
_cell.angle_gamma   90.00
#
_symmetry.space_group_name_H-M   'P 1'
#
loop_
_entity.id
_entity.type
_entity.pdbx_description
1 polymer ?
#
loop_
_entity_poly.entity_id
_entity_poly.type
_entity_poly.pdbx_seq_one_letter_code
_entity_poly.pdbx_strand_id
1 'polypeptide(L)'
;MSDTTTSTEHAPAPVRYGCSVSDSRGQVVLHPTRETYVSTLKALVDDTFVLCTDLTAVDYSTYASRVGKPAERFEVVLNLISLERRERIRVRVAVPESDPVLPSAFDLYPGTEAMEREVFDMYGISFSGHPDPSRILMPEDWNGHPLRKDYAIGRIPVQFKGSPS
;
A
#
# COMPACT_ATOMS: atom_id res chain seq x y z
N MET A 1 32.79 -37.97 15.04
CA MET A 1 32.26 -36.60 15.34
C MET A 1 31.14 -36.36 14.35
N SER A 2 29.92 -36.52 14.82
CA SER A 2 28.71 -36.43 13.94
C SER A 2 28.13 -35.04 14.10
N ASP A 3 28.22 -34.22 13.05
CA ASP A 3 27.56 -32.94 13.00
C ASP A 3 26.06 -33.13 12.77
N THR A 4 25.29 -32.87 13.80
CA THR A 4 23.83 -32.85 13.74
C THR A 4 23.40 -31.46 13.25
N THR A 5 23.17 -31.35 11.94
CA THR A 5 22.58 -30.17 11.36
C THR A 5 21.11 -30.08 11.78
N THR A 6 20.82 -29.28 12.78
CA THR A 6 19.45 -29.00 13.23
C THR A 6 18.78 -28.09 12.19
N SER A 7 18.04 -28.68 11.28
CA SER A 7 17.10 -27.94 10.39
C SER A 7 16.02 -27.34 11.26
N THR A 8 16.06 -26.05 11.44
CA THR A 8 14.97 -25.29 12.09
C THR A 8 13.78 -25.29 11.14
N GLU A 9 12.88 -26.23 11.31
CA GLU A 9 11.61 -26.33 10.61
C GLU A 9 10.79 -25.08 10.99
N HIS A 10 10.69 -24.13 10.05
CA HIS A 10 9.96 -22.88 10.25
C HIS A 10 8.46 -23.23 10.19
N ALA A 11 7.76 -23.10 11.32
CA ALA A 11 6.31 -23.30 11.36
C ALA A 11 5.63 -22.43 10.28
N PRO A 12 4.62 -22.96 9.55
CA PRO A 12 3.94 -22.22 8.52
C PRO A 12 3.36 -20.93 9.09
N ALA A 13 3.53 -19.81 8.37
CA ALA A 13 3.01 -18.51 8.79
C ALA A 13 1.49 -18.61 9.02
N PRO A 14 0.94 -17.98 10.07
CA PRO A 14 -0.49 -17.98 10.32
C PRO A 14 -1.24 -17.38 9.12
N VAL A 15 -2.41 -17.94 8.81
CA VAL A 15 -3.26 -17.50 7.68
C VAL A 15 -4.58 -16.97 8.22
N ARG A 16 -5.00 -15.78 7.72
CA ARG A 16 -6.31 -15.18 8.01
C ARG A 16 -6.83 -14.51 6.72
N TYR A 17 -8.10 -14.63 6.42
CA TYR A 17 -8.71 -14.11 5.20
C TYR A 17 -8.02 -14.54 3.89
N GLY A 18 -7.47 -15.77 3.87
CA GLY A 18 -6.80 -16.33 2.70
C GLY A 18 -5.39 -15.80 2.42
N CYS A 19 -4.81 -15.02 3.32
CA CYS A 19 -3.46 -14.47 3.16
C CYS A 19 -2.59 -14.68 4.41
N SER A 20 -1.28 -14.54 4.26
CA SER A 20 -0.34 -14.63 5.37
C SER A 20 -0.51 -13.46 6.35
N VAL A 21 -0.21 -13.72 7.62
CA VAL A 21 -0.38 -12.77 8.72
C VAL A 21 0.95 -12.55 9.41
N SER A 22 1.21 -11.31 9.78
CA SER A 22 2.29 -10.94 10.70
C SER A 22 1.76 -10.05 11.82
N ASP A 23 2.54 -9.91 12.89
CA ASP A 23 2.30 -8.91 13.93
C ASP A 23 3.28 -7.74 13.76
N SER A 24 2.77 -6.54 13.91
CA SER A 24 3.58 -5.32 13.96
C SER A 24 3.19 -4.49 15.18
N ARG A 25 3.92 -4.67 16.26
CA ARG A 25 3.72 -3.97 17.53
C ARG A 25 2.31 -4.17 18.11
N GLY A 26 1.82 -5.41 18.08
CA GLY A 26 0.49 -5.78 18.56
C GLY A 26 -0.63 -5.49 17.57
N GLN A 27 -0.31 -5.05 16.34
CA GLN A 27 -1.30 -4.86 15.28
C GLN A 27 -1.20 -6.02 14.28
N VAL A 28 -2.35 -6.62 13.97
CA VAL A 28 -2.47 -7.63 12.93
C VAL A 28 -2.20 -7.00 11.55
N VAL A 29 -1.30 -7.61 10.80
CA VAL A 29 -0.95 -7.20 9.43
C VAL A 29 -1.22 -8.36 8.48
N LEU A 30 -2.03 -8.13 7.47
CA LEU A 30 -2.37 -9.07 6.41
C LEU A 30 -1.53 -8.77 5.17
N HIS A 31 -1.05 -9.82 4.52
CA HIS A 31 -0.23 -9.73 3.30
C HIS A 31 -0.89 -10.48 2.14
N PRO A 32 -2.00 -9.98 1.57
CA PRO A 32 -2.54 -10.56 0.35
C PRO A 32 -1.60 -10.35 -0.84
N THR A 33 -1.69 -11.24 -1.83
CA THR A 33 -1.13 -10.98 -3.16
C THR A 33 -2.05 -10.03 -3.92
N ARG A 34 -1.60 -9.51 -5.08
CA ARG A 34 -2.44 -8.66 -5.94
C ARG A 34 -3.73 -9.37 -6.39
N GLU A 35 -3.62 -10.68 -6.66
CA GLU A 35 -4.73 -11.53 -7.10
C GLU A 35 -5.76 -11.75 -5.98
N THR A 36 -5.31 -11.86 -4.73
CA THR A 36 -6.18 -12.10 -3.57
C THR A 36 -6.61 -10.81 -2.85
N TYR A 37 -6.09 -9.66 -3.27
CA TYR A 37 -6.34 -8.38 -2.61
C TYR A 37 -7.83 -8.05 -2.47
N VAL A 38 -8.57 -8.04 -3.58
CA VAL A 38 -10.01 -7.70 -3.58
C VAL A 38 -10.81 -8.72 -2.77
N SER A 39 -10.51 -10.02 -2.91
CA SER A 39 -11.22 -11.06 -2.13
C SER A 39 -10.93 -10.96 -0.63
N THR A 40 -9.70 -10.58 -0.25
CA THR A 40 -9.34 -10.30 1.15
C THR A 40 -10.10 -9.09 1.69
N LEU A 41 -10.17 -7.98 0.93
CA LEU A 41 -10.93 -6.80 1.33
C LEU A 41 -12.42 -7.10 1.49
N LYS A 42 -13.01 -7.88 0.57
CA LYS A 42 -14.40 -8.30 0.66
C LYS A 42 -14.68 -9.13 1.92
N ALA A 43 -13.81 -10.10 2.21
CA ALA A 43 -13.92 -10.90 3.42
C ALA A 43 -13.79 -10.06 4.71
N LEU A 44 -12.99 -8.98 4.67
CA LEU A 44 -12.88 -8.02 5.78
C LEU A 44 -14.16 -7.19 5.95
N VAL A 45 -14.77 -6.72 4.84
CA VAL A 45 -16.08 -6.03 4.89
C VAL A 45 -17.15 -6.95 5.49
N ASP A 46 -17.20 -8.21 5.02
CA ASP A 46 -18.13 -9.22 5.53
C ASP A 46 -17.91 -9.51 7.03
N ASP A 47 -16.68 -9.35 7.53
CA ASP A 47 -16.31 -9.48 8.95
C ASP A 47 -16.25 -8.12 9.70
N THR A 48 -17.06 -7.16 9.26
CA THR A 48 -17.33 -5.85 9.90
C THR A 48 -16.18 -4.83 9.89
N PHE A 49 -15.10 -5.06 9.14
CA PHE A 49 -14.07 -4.05 8.91
C PHE A 49 -14.49 -3.09 7.79
N VAL A 50 -15.49 -2.26 8.06
CA VAL A 50 -16.14 -1.40 7.05
C VAL A 50 -15.54 0.00 6.94
N LEU A 51 -14.63 0.36 7.83
CA LEU A 51 -14.01 1.69 7.86
C LEU A 51 -12.56 1.62 7.41
N CYS A 52 -12.26 2.15 6.22
CA CYS A 52 -10.90 2.44 5.80
C CYS A 52 -10.52 3.84 6.31
N THR A 53 -9.55 3.89 7.23
CA THR A 53 -9.11 5.15 7.84
C THR A 53 -7.96 5.78 7.10
N ASP A 54 -7.22 4.99 6.30
CA ASP A 54 -6.07 5.47 5.56
C ASP A 54 -5.70 4.47 4.45
N LEU A 55 -5.30 4.99 3.30
CA LEU A 55 -4.67 4.25 2.22
C LEU A 55 -3.49 5.06 1.71
N THR A 56 -2.31 4.46 1.70
CA THR A 56 -1.07 5.11 1.25
C THR A 56 -0.13 4.11 0.59
N ALA A 57 1.03 4.57 0.12
CA ALA A 57 2.06 3.70 -0.44
C ALA A 57 3.45 3.98 0.15
N VAL A 58 4.34 3.01 0.00
CA VAL A 58 5.75 3.11 0.38
C VAL A 58 6.62 2.71 -0.79
N ASP A 59 7.66 3.48 -1.08
CA ASP A 59 8.73 3.13 -2.02
C ASP A 59 9.93 2.59 -1.23
N TYR A 60 10.31 1.34 -1.49
CA TYR A 60 11.41 0.64 -0.83
C TYR A 60 12.73 0.64 -1.65
N SER A 61 12.80 1.37 -2.77
CA SER A 61 13.98 1.36 -3.66
C SER A 61 15.30 1.69 -2.96
N THR A 62 15.28 2.60 -1.98
CA THR A 62 16.48 3.01 -1.21
C THR A 62 16.69 2.22 0.07
N TYR A 63 15.78 1.33 0.42
CA TYR A 63 15.92 0.50 1.62
C TYR A 63 16.83 -0.70 1.35
N ALA A 64 18.08 -0.61 1.73
CA ALA A 64 18.97 -1.76 1.76
C ALA A 64 18.45 -2.79 2.78
N SER A 65 18.44 -4.06 2.38
CA SER A 65 18.27 -5.28 3.18
C SER A 65 17.69 -5.12 4.60
N ARG A 66 16.40 -4.79 4.71
CA ARG A 66 15.69 -4.75 5.99
C ARG A 66 14.90 -6.05 6.15
N VAL A 67 14.98 -6.67 7.31
CA VAL A 67 14.11 -7.79 7.68
C VAL A 67 12.64 -7.34 7.54
N GLY A 68 11.83 -8.08 6.77
CA GLY A 68 10.44 -7.73 6.49
C GLY A 68 10.21 -6.71 5.37
N LYS A 69 11.25 -6.40 4.56
CA LYS A 69 11.07 -5.67 3.30
C LYS A 69 10.24 -6.53 2.34
N PRO A 70 9.21 -5.97 1.64
CA PRO A 70 8.53 -6.68 0.58
C PRO A 70 9.51 -6.99 -0.57
N ALA A 71 9.20 -8.06 -1.33
CA ALA A 71 10.01 -8.44 -2.50
C ALA A 71 10.00 -7.37 -3.59
N GLU A 72 8.92 -6.59 -3.66
CA GLU A 72 8.68 -5.59 -4.70
C GLU A 72 9.08 -4.18 -4.25
N ARG A 73 9.24 -3.28 -5.23
CA ARG A 73 9.62 -1.88 -4.98
C ARG A 73 8.58 -1.13 -4.15
N PHE A 74 7.30 -1.29 -4.50
CA PHE A 74 6.22 -0.58 -3.85
C PHE A 74 5.40 -1.48 -2.95
N GLU A 75 4.78 -0.88 -1.97
CA GLU A 75 3.78 -1.51 -1.13
C GLU A 75 2.64 -0.53 -0.88
N VAL A 76 1.41 -0.96 -1.19
CA VAL A 76 0.20 -0.21 -0.82
C VAL A 76 -0.26 -0.69 0.54
N VAL A 77 -0.57 0.25 1.42
CA VAL A 77 -0.94 0.00 2.82
C VAL A 77 -2.31 0.59 3.10
N LEU A 78 -3.23 -0.27 3.58
CA LEU A 78 -4.55 0.16 4.06
C LEU A 78 -4.65 -0.08 5.56
N ASN A 79 -5.27 0.85 6.27
CA ASN A 79 -5.62 0.71 7.68
C ASN A 79 -7.14 0.61 7.82
N LEU A 80 -7.62 -0.54 8.29
CA LEU A 80 -9.03 -0.87 8.42
C LEU A 80 -9.43 -0.99 9.89
N ILE A 81 -10.65 -0.58 10.21
CA ILE A 81 -11.21 -0.65 11.56
C ILE A 81 -12.58 -1.33 11.52
N SER A 82 -12.78 -2.25 12.46
CA SER A 82 -14.09 -2.71 12.88
C SER A 82 -14.42 -2.09 14.25
N LEU A 83 -15.45 -1.25 14.30
CA LEU A 83 -15.96 -0.70 15.55
C LEU A 83 -16.67 -1.75 16.38
N GLU A 84 -17.34 -2.67 15.73
CA GLU A 84 -18.06 -3.79 16.37
C GLU A 84 -17.08 -4.71 17.11
N ARG A 85 -16.00 -5.13 16.41
CA ARG A 85 -14.95 -5.99 16.99
C ARG A 85 -13.95 -5.23 17.87
N ARG A 86 -13.93 -3.90 17.80
CA ARG A 86 -12.93 -3.03 18.42
C ARG A 86 -11.50 -3.41 18.01
N GLU A 87 -11.35 -3.78 16.74
CA GLU A 87 -10.10 -4.28 16.16
C GLU A 87 -9.63 -3.39 15.01
N ARG A 88 -8.32 -3.28 14.87
CA ARG A 88 -7.66 -2.64 13.73
C ARG A 88 -6.84 -3.67 12.98
N ILE A 89 -6.94 -3.65 11.67
CA ILE A 89 -6.14 -4.50 10.77
C ILE A 89 -5.42 -3.59 9.77
N ARG A 90 -4.16 -3.92 9.50
CA ARG A 90 -3.43 -3.34 8.40
C ARG A 90 -3.33 -4.35 7.26
N VAL A 91 -3.62 -3.91 6.05
CA VAL A 91 -3.42 -4.69 4.83
C VAL A 91 -2.22 -4.11 4.10
N ARG A 92 -1.27 -4.94 3.68
CA ARG A 92 -0.06 -4.55 2.96
C ARG A 92 0.07 -5.39 1.70
N VAL A 93 0.06 -4.74 0.54
CA VAL A 93 0.13 -5.38 -0.78
C VAL A 93 1.39 -4.94 -1.50
N ALA A 94 2.23 -5.91 -1.85
CA ALA A 94 3.41 -5.64 -2.65
C ALA A 94 3.02 -5.38 -4.12
N VAL A 95 3.58 -4.31 -4.70
CA VAL A 95 3.30 -3.88 -6.08
C VAL A 95 4.63 -3.73 -6.83
N PRO A 96 4.82 -4.47 -7.94
CA PRO A 96 6.06 -4.40 -8.70
C PRO A 96 6.19 -3.09 -9.48
N GLU A 97 7.42 -2.63 -9.64
CA GLU A 97 7.72 -1.46 -10.46
C GLU A 97 7.40 -1.65 -11.93
N SER A 98 7.58 -2.87 -12.43
CA SER A 98 7.35 -3.21 -13.85
C SER A 98 5.88 -3.17 -14.27
N ASP A 99 4.97 -3.29 -13.29
CA ASP A 99 3.52 -3.27 -13.49
C ASP A 99 2.86 -2.67 -12.22
N PRO A 100 2.94 -1.32 -12.05
CA PRO A 100 2.47 -0.66 -10.83
C PRO A 100 0.95 -0.45 -10.87
N VAL A 101 0.22 -1.55 -10.91
CA VAL A 101 -1.26 -1.56 -10.96
C VAL A 101 -1.82 -2.40 -9.83
N LEU A 102 -2.86 -1.90 -9.16
CA LEU A 102 -3.63 -2.61 -8.15
C LEU A 102 -5.14 -2.41 -8.46
N PRO A 103 -6.02 -3.37 -8.21
CA PRO A 103 -7.45 -3.11 -8.27
C PRO A 103 -7.88 -2.03 -7.25
N SER A 104 -8.82 -1.17 -7.63
CA SER A 104 -9.36 -0.15 -6.72
C SER A 104 -10.14 -0.80 -5.57
N ALA A 105 -10.02 -0.21 -4.38
CA ALA A 105 -10.83 -0.56 -3.22
C ALA A 105 -12.14 0.25 -3.15
N PHE A 106 -12.36 1.18 -4.07
CA PHE A 106 -13.46 2.15 -4.05
C PHE A 106 -14.85 1.51 -3.90
N ASP A 107 -15.13 0.43 -4.62
CA ASP A 107 -16.43 -0.25 -4.56
C ASP A 107 -16.75 -0.82 -3.17
N LEU A 108 -15.71 -1.16 -2.39
CA LEU A 108 -15.84 -1.68 -1.03
C LEU A 108 -15.70 -0.58 0.03
N TYR A 109 -14.87 0.41 -0.25
CA TYR A 109 -14.52 1.52 0.64
C TYR A 109 -14.55 2.85 -0.13
N PRO A 110 -15.72 3.47 -0.36
CA PRO A 110 -15.81 4.71 -1.14
C PRO A 110 -14.93 5.86 -0.63
N GLY A 111 -14.57 5.85 0.65
CA GLY A 111 -13.65 6.83 1.21
C GLY A 111 -12.21 6.76 0.69
N THR A 112 -11.84 5.70 -0.07
CA THR A 112 -10.50 5.58 -0.66
C THR A 112 -10.31 6.36 -1.95
N GLU A 113 -11.37 6.95 -2.53
CA GLU A 113 -11.33 7.66 -3.81
C GLU A 113 -10.17 8.68 -3.86
N ALA A 114 -10.14 9.63 -2.96
CA ALA A 114 -9.09 10.65 -2.92
C ALA A 114 -7.71 10.07 -2.53
N MET A 115 -7.69 9.05 -1.66
CA MET A 115 -6.44 8.42 -1.21
C MET A 115 -5.76 7.63 -2.34
N GLU A 116 -6.53 6.91 -3.17
CA GLU A 116 -6.00 6.20 -4.34
C GLU A 116 -5.47 7.18 -5.39
N ARG A 117 -6.15 8.31 -5.60
CA ARG A 117 -5.65 9.40 -6.46
C ARG A 117 -4.34 9.98 -5.94
N GLU A 118 -4.21 10.18 -4.63
CA GLU A 118 -2.95 10.62 -4.01
C GLU A 118 -1.82 9.62 -4.26
N VAL A 119 -2.08 8.33 -4.07
CA VAL A 119 -1.08 7.27 -4.34
C VAL A 119 -0.71 7.24 -5.82
N PHE A 120 -1.66 7.36 -6.72
CA PHE A 120 -1.39 7.49 -8.16
C PHE A 120 -0.52 8.72 -8.44
N ASP A 121 -0.91 9.87 -7.93
CA ASP A 121 -0.24 11.14 -8.18
C ASP A 121 1.20 11.15 -7.64
N MET A 122 1.40 10.65 -6.42
CA MET A 122 2.69 10.72 -5.71
C MET A 122 3.65 9.57 -6.04
N TYR A 123 3.14 8.37 -6.37
CA TYR A 123 3.97 7.18 -6.59
C TYR A 123 3.83 6.59 -8.01
N GLY A 124 2.79 6.95 -8.76
CA GLY A 124 2.50 6.39 -10.08
C GLY A 124 1.98 4.96 -10.03
N ILE A 125 1.31 4.58 -8.97
CA ILE A 125 0.59 3.32 -8.85
C ILE A 125 -0.84 3.56 -9.31
N SER A 126 -1.26 2.89 -10.39
CA SER A 126 -2.61 3.01 -10.93
C SER A 126 -3.59 2.08 -10.23
N PHE A 127 -4.85 2.51 -10.09
CA PHE A 127 -5.91 1.70 -9.51
C PHE A 127 -6.95 1.35 -10.58
N SER A 128 -6.97 0.09 -11.00
CA SER A 128 -7.93 -0.38 -12.01
C SER A 128 -9.36 -0.40 -11.45
N GLY A 129 -10.30 0.19 -12.20
CA GLY A 129 -11.70 0.35 -11.75
C GLY A 129 -11.94 1.60 -10.88
N HIS A 130 -10.94 2.46 -10.68
CA HIS A 130 -11.13 3.74 -10.00
C HIS A 130 -12.03 4.68 -10.83
N PRO A 131 -13.02 5.38 -10.22
CA PRO A 131 -13.96 6.23 -10.96
C PRO A 131 -13.33 7.48 -11.59
N ASP A 132 -12.27 8.03 -10.99
CA ASP A 132 -11.56 9.22 -11.47
C ASP A 132 -10.04 9.04 -11.31
N PRO A 133 -9.31 8.56 -12.33
CA PRO A 133 -7.88 8.34 -12.26
C PRO A 133 -7.04 9.61 -12.47
N SER A 134 -7.58 10.80 -12.23
CA SER A 134 -6.87 12.08 -12.40
C SER A 134 -5.96 12.39 -11.19
N ARG A 135 -4.99 13.30 -11.40
CA ARG A 135 -4.14 13.82 -10.32
C ARG A 135 -4.97 14.62 -9.31
N ILE A 136 -4.51 14.72 -8.07
CA ILE A 136 -5.21 15.43 -6.98
C ILE A 136 -4.35 16.51 -6.31
N LEU A 137 -3.05 16.29 -6.16
CA LEU A 137 -2.11 17.19 -5.49
C LEU A 137 -1.26 17.98 -6.48
N MET A 138 -0.80 17.32 -7.54
CA MET A 138 0.02 17.96 -8.57
C MET A 138 -0.85 18.46 -9.72
N PRO A 139 -0.41 19.52 -10.46
CA PRO A 139 -1.05 19.93 -11.70
C PRO A 139 -1.11 18.78 -12.72
N GLU A 140 -2.10 18.80 -13.61
CA GLU A 140 -2.29 17.73 -14.61
C GLU A 140 -1.08 17.55 -15.55
N ASP A 141 -0.39 18.65 -15.86
CA ASP A 141 0.80 18.70 -16.71
C ASP A 141 2.11 18.37 -15.97
N TRP A 142 2.04 18.03 -14.68
CA TRP A 142 3.23 17.70 -13.90
C TRP A 142 3.86 16.38 -14.34
N ASN A 143 5.19 16.40 -14.56
CA ASN A 143 5.95 15.22 -14.94
C ASN A 143 6.57 14.54 -13.71
N GLY A 144 6.29 13.23 -13.57
CA GLY A 144 6.84 12.36 -12.53
C GLY A 144 5.97 12.27 -11.27
N HIS A 145 6.54 11.63 -10.25
CA HIS A 145 5.86 11.25 -9.02
C HIS A 145 6.72 11.63 -7.81
N PRO A 146 6.38 12.72 -7.11
CA PRO A 146 7.28 13.37 -6.13
C PRO A 146 7.67 12.54 -4.92
N LEU A 147 6.90 11.51 -4.54
CA LEU A 147 7.24 10.66 -3.38
C LEU A 147 8.05 9.42 -3.75
N ARG A 148 8.33 9.19 -5.03
CA ARG A 148 9.32 8.18 -5.42
C ARG A 148 10.71 8.58 -4.93
N LYS A 149 11.48 7.62 -4.41
CA LYS A 149 12.80 7.86 -3.84
C LYS A 149 13.87 8.26 -4.88
N ASP A 150 13.65 7.92 -6.14
CA ASP A 150 14.47 8.32 -7.29
C ASP A 150 14.03 9.66 -7.93
N TYR A 151 12.97 10.29 -7.42
CA TYR A 151 12.55 11.62 -7.86
C TYR A 151 13.51 12.70 -7.33
N ALA A 152 14.08 13.50 -8.25
CA ALA A 152 15.07 14.53 -7.91
C ALA A 152 14.40 15.76 -7.26
N ILE A 153 14.47 15.88 -5.95
CA ILE A 153 13.89 16.98 -5.15
C ILE A 153 14.36 18.37 -5.62
N GLY A 154 15.59 18.49 -6.18
CA GLY A 154 16.15 19.76 -6.67
C GLY A 154 15.58 20.27 -8.01
N ARG A 155 14.64 19.58 -8.63
CA ARG A 155 14.03 19.95 -9.91
C ARG A 155 12.66 20.64 -9.80
N ILE A 156 12.19 20.95 -8.60
CA ILE A 156 10.95 21.71 -8.42
C ILE A 156 11.24 23.18 -8.74
N PRO A 157 10.79 23.73 -9.88
CA PRO A 157 10.94 25.14 -10.14
C PRO A 157 10.03 25.88 -9.16
N VAL A 158 10.64 26.54 -8.17
CA VAL A 158 9.93 27.44 -7.26
C VAL A 158 9.55 28.68 -8.06
N GLN A 159 8.34 28.71 -8.59
CA GLN A 159 7.79 29.93 -9.20
C GLN A 159 7.19 30.80 -8.10
N PHE A 160 7.96 31.79 -7.65
CA PHE A 160 7.37 32.90 -6.92
C PHE A 160 6.56 33.75 -7.91
N LYS A 161 5.25 33.66 -7.84
CA LYS A 161 4.37 34.58 -8.54
C LYS A 161 4.55 35.95 -7.88
N GLY A 162 5.38 36.83 -8.48
CA GLY A 162 5.50 38.21 -8.04
C GLY A 162 4.13 38.87 -8.09
N SER A 163 3.73 39.55 -7.00
CA SER A 163 2.52 40.37 -7.02
C SER A 163 2.64 41.37 -8.18
N PRO A 164 1.61 41.54 -9.02
CA PRO A 164 1.61 42.63 -9.99
C PRO A 164 1.60 43.95 -9.23
N SER A 165 2.57 44.78 -9.51
CA SER A 165 2.65 46.16 -9.07
C SER A 165 1.57 47.01 -9.71
#